data_45f4f1e45e28e6d9230a1b3d1ce43bd3
#
_entry.id   45f4f1e45e28e6d9230a1b3d1ce43bd3
#
_cell.length_a   1.000
_cell.length_b   1.000
_cell.length_c   1.000
_cell.angle_alpha   90.00
_cell.angle_beta   90.00
_cell.angle_gamma   90.00
#
_symmetry.space_group_name_H-M   'P 1'
#
loop_
_entity.id
_entity.type
_entity.pdbx_description
1 polymer ?
#
loop_
_entity_poly.entity_id
_entity_poly.type
_entity_poly.pdbx_seq_one_letter_code
_entity_poly.pdbx_strand_id
1 'polypeptide(L)'
;MVNIDLSKYGITGVKEIIYNPSYELLFKEETKLELTGYDKGVLTELDAINVMTGIYTGRSPKDKFIVMDENSKNTVWWTTPEYKNDNHPASKEAWEAVKKIALNELSNKKLYVVDAFCGTNKDTRMAVRFIVEVAWQAHFIKNMFIQPNEEELKNFKPDFVVYNASKAKVENYKELGLNSETAIVFNITSREQVIINTWYGGEMKKGLFSMMNYYLPLKGIASMHCSANTNLEGKDTAIFFGLSGTGKTTLSTDPKRLLIGDDEHGWDDHGVFNFEGGCYAKVINLDKESEPDIYNAIKRNALLENVTVDSNGKINFADKSLTENTRVSYPINHIEKIVKPISRAPDAKNVIFLSADAFGVLPPVSILSFEQTQYYFLSGFTAKLAGTERGIVEPTPTFSACFGQAFLELPPTKYAEELVKKMKKSGAKAYLVNTGWNGTGKRISIKDTRGIIDAILNGSINKAPTKTIPYFNLVIPTVLPGVDTKVLDPRDTYTDKSVWENKAKDLATRFIKNFNKYTSNEIGKALEKAGPKI
;
A
#
# COMPACT_ATOMS: atom_id res chain seq x y z
N MET A 1 -22.05 -29.07 1.02
CA MET A 1 -20.68 -28.74 0.57
C MET A 1 -20.80 -28.07 -0.79
N VAL A 2 -20.19 -26.89 -0.96
CA VAL A 2 -20.15 -26.21 -2.27
C VAL A 2 -19.20 -27.04 -3.14
N ASN A 3 -19.70 -27.60 -4.23
CA ASN A 3 -18.86 -28.33 -5.18
C ASN A 3 -18.28 -27.32 -6.18
N ILE A 4 -16.98 -27.09 -6.12
CA ILE A 4 -16.27 -26.20 -7.04
C ILE A 4 -15.68 -27.03 -8.18
N ASP A 5 -16.19 -26.78 -9.38
CA ASP A 5 -15.64 -27.35 -10.60
C ASP A 5 -14.53 -26.42 -11.15
N LEU A 6 -13.29 -26.88 -11.03
CA LEU A 6 -12.12 -26.16 -11.53
C LEU A 6 -11.83 -26.43 -13.02
N SER A 7 -12.51 -27.43 -13.63
CA SER A 7 -12.33 -27.73 -15.06
C SER A 7 -12.74 -26.56 -15.96
N LYS A 8 -13.73 -25.77 -15.55
CA LYS A 8 -14.17 -24.55 -16.24
C LYS A 8 -13.10 -23.44 -16.28
N TYR A 9 -12.09 -23.52 -15.40
CA TYR A 9 -10.92 -22.63 -15.40
C TYR A 9 -9.72 -23.25 -16.14
N GLY A 10 -9.88 -24.46 -16.70
CA GLY A 10 -8.80 -25.19 -17.38
C GLY A 10 -7.88 -25.99 -16.46
N ILE A 11 -8.24 -26.15 -15.18
CA ILE A 11 -7.49 -26.96 -14.21
C ILE A 11 -8.13 -28.34 -14.12
N THR A 12 -7.35 -29.39 -14.42
CA THR A 12 -7.87 -30.77 -14.53
C THR A 12 -7.16 -31.74 -13.57
N GLY A 13 -7.79 -32.89 -13.32
CA GLY A 13 -7.19 -33.95 -12.50
C GLY A 13 -6.95 -33.56 -11.03
N VAL A 14 -7.66 -32.58 -10.49
CA VAL A 14 -7.48 -32.13 -9.11
C VAL A 14 -7.80 -33.27 -8.14
N LYS A 15 -6.84 -33.58 -7.26
CA LYS A 15 -6.94 -34.68 -6.30
C LYS A 15 -7.83 -34.36 -5.11
N GLU A 16 -7.75 -33.11 -4.64
CA GLU A 16 -8.51 -32.60 -3.49
C GLU A 16 -8.64 -31.10 -3.60
N ILE A 17 -9.81 -30.58 -3.26
CA ILE A 17 -10.05 -29.12 -3.12
C ILE A 17 -10.40 -28.83 -1.67
N ILE A 18 -9.57 -28.02 -1.00
CA ILE A 18 -9.91 -27.42 0.28
C ILE A 18 -10.49 -26.04 0.01
N TYR A 19 -11.81 -25.93 0.19
CA TYR A 19 -12.55 -24.71 -0.10
C TYR A 19 -12.81 -23.89 1.15
N ASN A 20 -12.43 -22.60 1.13
CA ASN A 20 -12.57 -21.63 2.22
C ASN A 20 -12.22 -22.23 3.59
N PRO A 21 -10.99 -22.74 3.77
CA PRO A 21 -10.60 -23.43 4.98
C PRO A 21 -10.73 -22.55 6.23
N SER A 22 -11.09 -23.19 7.36
CA SER A 22 -11.00 -22.54 8.66
C SER A 22 -9.53 -22.29 9.05
N TYR A 23 -9.28 -21.36 9.97
CA TYR A 23 -7.92 -21.15 10.52
C TYR A 23 -7.37 -22.43 11.17
N GLU A 24 -8.20 -23.19 11.85
CA GLU A 24 -7.82 -24.47 12.45
C GLU A 24 -7.33 -25.48 11.43
N LEU A 25 -8.06 -25.60 10.29
CA LEU A 25 -7.66 -26.49 9.21
C LEU A 25 -6.36 -25.98 8.55
N LEU A 26 -6.25 -24.68 8.28
CA LEU A 26 -5.03 -24.08 7.73
C LEU A 26 -3.82 -24.34 8.62
N PHE A 27 -3.95 -24.13 9.93
CA PHE A 27 -2.89 -24.44 10.87
C PHE A 27 -2.42 -25.91 10.78
N LYS A 28 -3.37 -26.86 10.68
CA LYS A 28 -3.03 -28.29 10.50
C LYS A 28 -2.34 -28.54 9.17
N GLU A 29 -2.83 -27.91 8.09
CA GLU A 29 -2.29 -28.09 6.75
C GLU A 29 -0.89 -27.53 6.59
N GLU A 30 -0.60 -26.35 7.12
CA GLU A 30 0.69 -25.64 6.96
C GLU A 30 1.78 -26.09 7.93
N THR A 31 1.42 -26.86 8.99
CA THR A 31 2.38 -27.39 9.97
C THR A 31 2.60 -28.89 9.91
N LYS A 32 2.10 -29.57 8.87
CA LYS A 32 2.31 -31.00 8.67
C LYS A 32 3.78 -31.37 8.68
N LEU A 33 4.11 -32.47 9.35
CA LEU A 33 5.51 -32.90 9.54
C LEU A 33 6.21 -33.24 8.21
N GLU A 34 5.44 -33.78 7.26
CA GLU A 34 5.93 -34.16 5.93
C GLU A 34 6.25 -32.98 5.00
N LEU A 35 5.82 -31.77 5.33
CA LEU A 35 6.12 -30.58 4.54
C LEU A 35 7.58 -30.20 4.63
N THR A 36 8.14 -29.78 3.51
CA THR A 36 9.54 -29.35 3.37
C THR A 36 9.64 -28.04 2.61
N GLY A 37 10.79 -27.37 2.71
CA GLY A 37 11.05 -26.14 1.96
C GLY A 37 10.04 -25.03 2.29
N TYR A 38 9.59 -24.34 1.26
CA TYR A 38 8.70 -23.18 1.41
C TYR A 38 7.23 -23.53 1.62
N ASP A 39 6.86 -24.81 1.53
CA ASP A 39 5.49 -25.26 1.91
C ASP A 39 5.28 -25.26 3.43
N LYS A 40 6.37 -25.36 4.20
CA LYS A 40 6.32 -25.61 5.64
C LYS A 40 6.18 -24.31 6.44
N GLY A 41 5.15 -24.26 7.27
CA GLY A 41 5.00 -23.28 8.34
C GLY A 41 5.64 -23.77 9.65
N VAL A 42 6.22 -22.85 10.40
CA VAL A 42 6.85 -23.11 11.71
C VAL A 42 6.09 -22.34 12.79
N LEU A 43 5.65 -23.05 13.82
CA LEU A 43 4.99 -22.43 14.97
C LEU A 43 6.00 -21.63 15.80
N THR A 44 5.63 -20.40 16.16
CA THR A 44 6.46 -19.51 16.97
C THR A 44 6.02 -19.43 18.42
N GLU A 45 6.86 -18.87 19.29
CA GLU A 45 6.56 -18.61 20.71
C GLU A 45 5.34 -17.71 20.95
N LEU A 46 4.94 -16.92 19.93
CA LEU A 46 3.77 -16.05 19.98
C LEU A 46 2.49 -16.73 19.41
N ASP A 47 2.52 -18.05 19.22
CA ASP A 47 1.42 -18.84 18.63
C ASP A 47 1.03 -18.43 17.20
N ALA A 48 1.89 -17.68 16.52
CA ALA A 48 1.78 -17.36 15.10
C ALA A 48 2.61 -18.35 14.26
N ILE A 49 2.23 -18.54 13.00
CA ILE A 49 3.02 -19.35 12.06
C ILE A 49 4.00 -18.43 11.33
N ASN A 50 5.25 -18.89 11.18
CA ASN A 50 6.24 -18.25 10.31
C ASN A 50 6.52 -19.10 9.08
N VAL A 51 6.58 -18.47 7.90
CA VAL A 51 6.85 -19.10 6.62
C VAL A 51 7.98 -18.38 5.88
N MET A 52 8.59 -19.08 4.93
CA MET A 52 9.62 -18.51 4.06
C MET A 52 9.06 -18.36 2.64
N THR A 53 9.32 -17.21 2.02
CA THR A 53 8.79 -16.89 0.69
C THR A 53 9.84 -17.10 -0.43
N GLY A 54 10.92 -17.81 -0.14
CA GLY A 54 11.96 -18.13 -1.11
C GLY A 54 12.88 -16.96 -1.43
N ILE A 55 13.34 -16.92 -2.66
CA ILE A 55 14.28 -15.87 -3.13
C ILE A 55 13.61 -14.48 -3.22
N TYR A 56 12.29 -14.45 -3.33
CA TYR A 56 11.51 -13.20 -3.35
C TYR A 56 10.94 -12.92 -1.96
N THR A 57 11.62 -12.07 -1.21
CA THR A 57 11.15 -11.60 0.11
C THR A 57 10.36 -10.29 0.02
N GLY A 58 10.02 -9.89 -1.18
CA GLY A 58 9.23 -8.70 -1.52
C GLY A 58 8.64 -8.84 -2.92
N ARG A 59 7.84 -7.85 -3.33
CA ARG A 59 7.29 -7.80 -4.69
C ARG A 59 8.38 -7.68 -5.74
N SER A 60 8.06 -8.13 -6.95
CA SER A 60 8.92 -7.97 -8.12
C SER A 60 8.26 -7.06 -9.17
N PRO A 61 8.34 -5.72 -9.01
CA PRO A 61 7.70 -4.77 -9.94
C PRO A 61 8.18 -4.92 -11.38
N LYS A 62 9.45 -5.30 -11.57
CA LYS A 62 10.03 -5.56 -12.90
C LYS A 62 9.37 -6.73 -13.64
N ASP A 63 8.75 -7.67 -12.92
CA ASP A 63 8.09 -8.85 -13.47
C ASP A 63 6.55 -8.70 -13.51
N LYS A 64 6.05 -7.48 -13.24
CA LYS A 64 4.64 -7.12 -13.38
C LYS A 64 4.35 -6.75 -14.83
N PHE A 65 3.34 -7.40 -15.41
CA PHE A 65 2.87 -7.16 -16.76
C PHE A 65 1.36 -7.03 -16.81
N ILE A 66 0.88 -6.25 -17.78
CA ILE A 66 -0.55 -6.11 -18.07
C ILE A 66 -0.76 -6.45 -19.56
N VAL A 67 -1.75 -7.27 -19.85
CA VAL A 67 -2.09 -7.61 -21.25
C VAL A 67 -2.50 -6.35 -21.99
N MET A 68 -1.81 -6.06 -23.07
CA MET A 68 -2.16 -4.94 -23.95
C MET A 68 -3.14 -5.43 -25.02
N ASP A 69 -4.39 -5.07 -24.87
CA ASP A 69 -5.48 -5.39 -25.78
C ASP A 69 -6.29 -4.13 -26.14
N GLU A 70 -7.40 -4.29 -26.87
CA GLU A 70 -8.23 -3.18 -27.31
C GLU A 70 -8.81 -2.33 -26.17
N ASN A 71 -9.03 -2.93 -24.99
CA ASN A 71 -9.58 -2.23 -23.82
C ASN A 71 -8.49 -1.53 -23.02
N SER A 72 -7.34 -2.19 -22.80
CA SER A 72 -6.27 -1.70 -21.94
C SER A 72 -5.34 -0.70 -22.62
N LYS A 73 -5.12 -0.82 -23.93
CA LYS A 73 -4.13 -0.02 -24.68
C LYS A 73 -4.29 1.49 -24.51
N ASN A 74 -5.53 1.99 -24.41
CA ASN A 74 -5.84 3.42 -24.33
C ASN A 74 -6.15 3.90 -22.91
N THR A 75 -6.23 3.02 -21.92
CA THR A 75 -6.62 3.35 -20.55
C THR A 75 -5.48 3.22 -19.57
N VAL A 76 -4.61 2.23 -19.75
CA VAL A 76 -3.48 1.98 -18.85
C VAL A 76 -2.38 3.02 -19.04
N TRP A 77 -1.81 3.46 -17.94
CA TRP A 77 -0.63 4.30 -17.91
C TRP A 77 0.63 3.46 -18.15
N TRP A 78 0.96 3.23 -19.39
CA TRP A 78 2.07 2.38 -19.80
C TRP A 78 3.44 2.98 -19.48
N THR A 79 4.41 2.12 -19.15
CA THR A 79 5.81 2.52 -19.09
C THR A 79 6.33 2.95 -20.46
N THR A 80 7.12 4.02 -20.50
CA THR A 80 7.75 4.52 -21.72
C THR A 80 9.26 4.68 -21.51
N PRO A 81 10.06 4.82 -22.57
CA PRO A 81 11.49 5.14 -22.45
C PRO A 81 11.76 6.41 -21.64
N GLU A 82 10.88 7.41 -21.74
CA GLU A 82 11.00 8.72 -21.10
C GLU A 82 10.53 8.70 -19.65
N TYR A 83 9.42 7.99 -19.37
CA TYR A 83 8.79 7.93 -18.06
C TYR A 83 8.57 6.49 -17.63
N LYS A 84 9.49 5.98 -16.83
CA LYS A 84 9.43 4.61 -16.31
C LYS A 84 8.37 4.46 -15.22
N ASN A 85 7.58 3.40 -15.33
CA ASN A 85 6.70 2.88 -14.29
C ASN A 85 6.64 1.35 -14.39
N ASP A 86 5.85 0.71 -13.54
CA ASP A 86 5.80 -0.76 -13.43
C ASP A 86 4.71 -1.40 -14.31
N ASN A 87 4.05 -0.65 -15.20
CA ASN A 87 3.02 -1.18 -16.10
C ASN A 87 3.65 -1.61 -17.43
N HIS A 88 4.27 -2.79 -17.43
CA HIS A 88 4.88 -3.36 -18.63
C HIS A 88 3.82 -4.03 -19.48
N PRO A 89 3.82 -3.81 -20.81
CA PRO A 89 2.87 -4.47 -21.69
C PRO A 89 3.24 -5.94 -21.91
N ALA A 90 2.24 -6.83 -21.88
CA ALA A 90 2.35 -8.21 -22.34
C ALA A 90 1.48 -8.41 -23.59
N SER A 91 1.94 -9.25 -24.53
CA SER A 91 1.12 -9.66 -25.66
C SER A 91 0.04 -10.66 -25.24
N LYS A 92 -0.96 -10.87 -26.09
CA LYS A 92 -1.98 -11.93 -25.88
C LYS A 92 -1.34 -13.32 -25.90
N GLU A 93 -0.37 -13.53 -26.77
CA GLU A 93 0.38 -14.79 -26.87
C GLU A 93 1.17 -15.08 -25.60
N ALA A 94 1.83 -14.06 -25.04
CA ALA A 94 2.53 -14.17 -23.76
C ALA A 94 1.54 -14.51 -22.62
N TRP A 95 0.38 -13.86 -22.60
CA TRP A 95 -0.68 -14.18 -21.63
C TRP A 95 -1.14 -15.63 -21.71
N GLU A 96 -1.49 -16.11 -22.90
CA GLU A 96 -1.94 -17.49 -23.09
C GLU A 96 -0.87 -18.52 -22.69
N ALA A 97 0.39 -18.26 -23.00
CA ALA A 97 1.51 -19.11 -22.62
C ALA A 97 1.70 -19.14 -21.09
N VAL A 98 1.75 -17.99 -20.44
CA VAL A 98 1.91 -17.88 -18.98
C VAL A 98 0.72 -18.52 -18.25
N LYS A 99 -0.51 -18.26 -18.69
CA LYS A 99 -1.71 -18.87 -18.14
C LYS A 99 -1.69 -20.39 -18.27
N LYS A 100 -1.30 -20.92 -19.43
CA LYS A 100 -1.17 -22.36 -19.65
C LYS A 100 -0.14 -23.00 -18.70
N ILE A 101 0.99 -22.34 -18.44
CA ILE A 101 2.00 -22.83 -17.47
C ILE A 101 1.35 -22.90 -16.08
N ALA A 102 0.66 -21.86 -15.64
CA ALA A 102 0.00 -21.83 -14.34
C ALA A 102 -1.08 -22.93 -14.21
N LEU A 103 -1.92 -23.11 -15.22
CA LEU A 103 -2.99 -24.12 -15.20
C LEU A 103 -2.41 -25.54 -15.18
N ASN A 104 -1.32 -25.79 -15.90
CA ASN A 104 -0.62 -27.08 -15.87
C ASN A 104 -0.03 -27.34 -14.47
N GLU A 105 0.61 -26.34 -13.86
CA GLU A 105 1.15 -26.48 -12.51
C GLU A 105 0.05 -26.77 -11.48
N LEU A 106 -1.07 -26.09 -11.57
CA LEU A 106 -2.20 -26.27 -10.65
C LEU A 106 -3.02 -27.55 -10.90
N SER A 107 -2.80 -28.26 -12.02
CA SER A 107 -3.48 -29.52 -12.33
C SER A 107 -2.87 -30.72 -11.60
N ASN A 108 -3.65 -31.81 -11.44
CA ASN A 108 -3.23 -33.11 -10.89
C ASN A 108 -2.71 -33.08 -9.45
N LYS A 109 -3.10 -32.10 -8.65
CA LYS A 109 -2.68 -31.95 -7.25
C LYS A 109 -3.82 -31.52 -6.33
N LYS A 110 -3.52 -31.44 -5.04
CA LYS A 110 -4.35 -30.82 -4.03
C LYS A 110 -4.25 -29.30 -4.15
N LEU A 111 -5.39 -28.61 -4.05
CA LEU A 111 -5.48 -27.16 -4.15
C LEU A 111 -6.30 -26.57 -3.01
N TYR A 112 -5.97 -25.31 -2.69
CA TYR A 112 -6.77 -24.47 -1.80
C TYR A 112 -7.48 -23.42 -2.65
N VAL A 113 -8.80 -23.34 -2.51
CA VAL A 113 -9.63 -22.35 -3.20
C VAL A 113 -10.25 -21.46 -2.15
N VAL A 114 -9.93 -20.16 -2.22
CA VAL A 114 -10.47 -19.17 -1.29
C VAL A 114 -11.27 -18.13 -2.07
N ASP A 115 -12.55 -18.05 -1.76
CA ASP A 115 -13.44 -16.99 -2.22
C ASP A 115 -13.49 -15.89 -1.17
N ALA A 116 -13.22 -14.66 -1.57
CA ALA A 116 -13.15 -13.51 -0.70
C ALA A 116 -13.55 -12.22 -1.42
N PHE A 117 -13.70 -11.13 -0.68
CA PHE A 117 -13.96 -9.82 -1.25
C PHE A 117 -12.77 -8.88 -1.06
N CYS A 118 -12.49 -8.06 -2.06
CA CYS A 118 -11.66 -6.89 -1.97
C CYS A 118 -12.56 -5.65 -1.91
N GLY A 119 -12.57 -4.96 -0.77
CA GLY A 119 -13.46 -3.82 -0.47
C GLY A 119 -14.61 -4.16 0.48
N THR A 120 -14.81 -3.29 1.48
CA THR A 120 -15.91 -3.43 2.46
C THR A 120 -17.25 -2.85 1.97
N ASN A 121 -17.24 -2.05 0.91
CA ASN A 121 -18.46 -1.52 0.31
C ASN A 121 -19.12 -2.57 -0.61
N LYS A 122 -20.30 -3.03 -0.23
CA LYS A 122 -21.03 -4.09 -0.95
C LYS A 122 -21.32 -3.75 -2.42
N ASP A 123 -21.51 -2.47 -2.74
CA ASP A 123 -21.89 -2.04 -4.10
C ASP A 123 -20.69 -1.99 -5.06
N THR A 124 -19.47 -1.94 -4.53
CA THR A 124 -18.24 -1.72 -5.31
C THR A 124 -17.14 -2.71 -5.03
N ARG A 125 -17.32 -3.61 -4.06
CA ARG A 125 -16.35 -4.67 -3.75
C ARG A 125 -16.19 -5.62 -4.93
N MET A 126 -15.00 -6.14 -5.07
CA MET A 126 -14.67 -7.15 -6.07
C MET A 126 -14.76 -8.54 -5.42
N ALA A 127 -15.57 -9.43 -5.99
CA ALA A 127 -15.59 -10.83 -5.61
C ALA A 127 -14.42 -11.57 -6.27
N VAL A 128 -13.52 -12.12 -5.48
CA VAL A 128 -12.27 -12.71 -5.97
C VAL A 128 -12.19 -14.18 -5.59
N ARG A 129 -11.87 -15.01 -6.56
CA ARG A 129 -11.51 -16.42 -6.35
C ARG A 129 -10.00 -16.59 -6.46
N PHE A 130 -9.39 -17.05 -5.39
CA PHE A 130 -7.99 -17.41 -5.37
C PHE A 130 -7.84 -18.91 -5.48
N ILE A 131 -6.98 -19.36 -6.39
CA ILE A 131 -6.62 -20.77 -6.58
C ILE A 131 -5.13 -20.88 -6.32
N VAL A 132 -4.77 -21.54 -5.22
CA VAL A 132 -3.38 -21.63 -4.76
C VAL A 132 -3.02 -23.07 -4.41
N GLU A 133 -1.75 -23.42 -4.51
CA GLU A 133 -1.24 -24.76 -4.23
C GLU A 133 -0.59 -24.91 -2.85
N VAL A 134 -0.48 -23.82 -2.09
CA VAL A 134 0.22 -23.76 -0.80
C VAL A 134 -0.74 -23.34 0.31
N ALA A 135 -0.78 -24.10 1.40
CA ALA A 135 -1.71 -23.87 2.51
C ALA A 135 -1.57 -22.47 3.14
N TRP A 136 -0.36 -22.05 3.44
CA TRP A 136 -0.13 -20.75 4.08
C TRP A 136 -0.43 -19.56 3.14
N GLN A 137 -0.44 -19.74 1.83
CA GLN A 137 -0.94 -18.71 0.91
C GLN A 137 -2.45 -18.53 1.06
N ALA A 138 -3.19 -19.62 1.27
CA ALA A 138 -4.62 -19.54 1.62
C ALA A 138 -4.83 -18.86 2.98
N HIS A 139 -3.93 -19.08 3.95
CA HIS A 139 -3.93 -18.38 5.23
C HIS A 139 -3.70 -16.88 5.05
N PHE A 140 -2.70 -16.49 4.25
CA PHE A 140 -2.45 -15.09 3.89
C PHE A 140 -3.70 -14.42 3.28
N ILE A 141 -4.33 -15.08 2.31
CA ILE A 141 -5.56 -14.58 1.68
C ILE A 141 -6.67 -14.40 2.72
N LYS A 142 -6.83 -15.39 3.61
CA LYS A 142 -7.83 -15.32 4.68
C LYS A 142 -7.61 -14.16 5.65
N ASN A 143 -6.36 -13.83 5.94
CA ASN A 143 -6.01 -12.68 6.75
C ASN A 143 -6.28 -11.35 6.02
N MET A 144 -5.92 -11.28 4.75
CA MET A 144 -5.85 -9.99 4.04
C MET A 144 -7.15 -9.57 3.36
N PHE A 145 -8.01 -10.53 2.98
CA PHE A 145 -9.24 -10.22 2.26
C PHE A 145 -10.48 -10.43 3.13
N ILE A 146 -11.57 -9.76 2.77
CA ILE A 146 -12.81 -9.81 3.52
C ILE A 146 -13.49 -11.15 3.26
N GLN A 147 -13.76 -11.87 4.34
CA GLN A 147 -14.35 -13.19 4.26
C GLN A 147 -15.88 -13.10 4.02
N PRO A 148 -16.40 -13.80 3.01
CA PRO A 148 -17.83 -13.92 2.81
C PRO A 148 -18.49 -14.69 3.98
N ASN A 149 -19.72 -14.33 4.30
CA ASN A 149 -20.54 -15.16 5.19
C ASN A 149 -21.08 -16.41 4.45
N GLU A 150 -21.73 -17.32 5.18
CA GLU A 150 -22.23 -18.58 4.61
C GLU A 150 -23.26 -18.37 3.49
N GLU A 151 -24.10 -17.35 3.58
CA GLU A 151 -25.10 -17.05 2.56
C GLU A 151 -24.43 -16.49 1.28
N GLU A 152 -23.47 -15.61 1.44
CA GLU A 152 -22.67 -15.06 0.33
C GLU A 152 -21.89 -16.18 -0.40
N LEU A 153 -21.37 -17.17 0.34
CA LEU A 153 -20.66 -18.31 -0.25
C LEU A 153 -21.57 -19.22 -1.08
N LYS A 154 -22.84 -19.41 -0.69
CA LYS A 154 -23.77 -20.25 -1.46
C LYS A 154 -24.00 -19.76 -2.89
N ASN A 155 -23.95 -18.45 -3.07
CA ASN A 155 -24.20 -17.78 -4.35
C ASN A 155 -22.97 -17.07 -4.91
N PHE A 156 -21.78 -17.40 -4.45
CA PHE A 156 -20.56 -16.71 -4.81
C PHE A 156 -20.24 -16.88 -6.30
N LYS A 157 -20.14 -15.75 -6.97
CA LYS A 157 -19.67 -15.65 -8.36
C LYS A 157 -18.47 -14.71 -8.39
N PRO A 158 -17.27 -15.19 -8.75
CA PRO A 158 -16.11 -14.32 -8.79
C PRO A 158 -16.21 -13.34 -9.95
N ASP A 159 -15.90 -12.07 -9.65
CA ASP A 159 -15.64 -11.03 -10.64
C ASP A 159 -14.21 -11.12 -11.17
N PHE A 160 -13.30 -11.66 -10.37
CA PHE A 160 -11.87 -11.74 -10.67
C PHE A 160 -11.29 -13.07 -10.18
N VAL A 161 -10.35 -13.64 -10.92
CA VAL A 161 -9.70 -14.92 -10.57
C VAL A 161 -8.19 -14.74 -10.49
N VAL A 162 -7.59 -15.24 -9.39
CA VAL A 162 -6.14 -15.27 -9.18
C VAL A 162 -5.65 -16.71 -9.22
N TYR A 163 -4.75 -17.00 -10.15
CA TYR A 163 -4.02 -18.26 -10.26
C TYR A 163 -2.62 -18.08 -9.70
N ASN A 164 -2.31 -18.67 -8.56
CA ASN A 164 -0.98 -18.58 -7.97
C ASN A 164 -0.26 -19.93 -8.06
N ALA A 165 0.63 -20.03 -9.03
CA ALA A 165 1.46 -21.20 -9.35
C ALA A 165 2.91 -20.92 -8.94
N SER A 166 3.15 -20.77 -7.63
CA SER A 166 4.46 -20.35 -7.07
C SER A 166 5.61 -21.29 -7.43
N LYS A 167 5.31 -22.57 -7.68
CA LYS A 167 6.31 -23.62 -7.98
C LYS A 167 6.68 -23.69 -9.45
N ALA A 168 5.88 -23.08 -10.33
CA ALA A 168 6.17 -23.04 -11.76
C ALA A 168 7.22 -21.98 -12.10
N LYS A 169 7.78 -22.09 -13.32
CA LYS A 169 8.70 -21.12 -13.92
C LYS A 169 8.37 -20.90 -15.39
N VAL A 170 8.62 -19.70 -15.88
CA VAL A 170 8.52 -19.37 -17.30
C VAL A 170 9.90 -19.52 -17.93
N GLU A 171 10.27 -20.73 -18.33
CA GLU A 171 11.62 -21.02 -18.86
C GLU A 171 11.92 -20.24 -20.15
N ASN A 172 10.92 -20.10 -21.02
CA ASN A 172 11.04 -19.38 -22.29
C ASN A 172 10.66 -17.90 -22.21
N TYR A 173 10.86 -17.26 -21.05
CA TYR A 173 10.44 -15.88 -20.78
C TYR A 173 10.95 -14.86 -21.82
N LYS A 174 12.16 -15.03 -22.35
CA LYS A 174 12.73 -14.12 -23.36
C LYS A 174 11.93 -14.12 -24.65
N GLU A 175 11.47 -15.29 -25.10
CA GLU A 175 10.65 -15.44 -26.31
C GLU A 175 9.28 -14.80 -26.15
N LEU A 176 8.77 -14.75 -24.90
CA LEU A 176 7.51 -14.15 -24.54
C LEU A 176 7.63 -12.64 -24.24
N GLY A 177 8.81 -12.06 -24.32
CA GLY A 177 9.05 -10.65 -24.02
C GLY A 177 8.97 -10.31 -22.52
N LEU A 178 9.13 -11.30 -21.64
CA LEU A 178 9.14 -11.12 -20.19
C LEU A 178 10.57 -10.88 -19.67
N ASN A 179 10.69 -10.39 -18.44
CA ASN A 179 11.98 -9.97 -17.88
C ASN A 179 12.75 -11.09 -17.17
N SER A 180 12.06 -12.13 -16.69
CA SER A 180 12.66 -13.26 -15.99
C SER A 180 11.74 -14.50 -16.02
N GLU A 181 12.16 -15.59 -15.39
CA GLU A 181 11.36 -16.79 -15.17
C GLU A 181 10.13 -16.54 -14.25
N THR A 182 10.08 -15.38 -13.61
CA THR A 182 8.99 -14.94 -12.74
C THR A 182 8.02 -14.07 -13.54
N ALA A 183 6.72 -14.29 -13.34
CA ALA A 183 5.70 -13.52 -14.05
C ALA A 183 4.51 -13.21 -13.13
N ILE A 184 4.16 -11.93 -13.04
CA ILE A 184 2.93 -11.42 -12.40
C ILE A 184 2.15 -10.71 -13.50
N VAL A 185 1.21 -11.41 -14.12
CA VAL A 185 0.52 -10.93 -15.32
C VAL A 185 -0.96 -10.71 -15.03
N PHE A 186 -1.45 -9.54 -15.40
CA PHE A 186 -2.86 -9.16 -15.28
C PHE A 186 -3.51 -9.11 -16.66
N ASN A 187 -4.67 -9.72 -16.78
CA ASN A 187 -5.56 -9.51 -17.90
C ASN A 187 -6.81 -8.76 -17.39
N ILE A 188 -6.84 -7.45 -17.65
CA ILE A 188 -7.91 -6.56 -17.19
C ILE A 188 -9.25 -6.93 -17.87
N THR A 189 -9.21 -7.34 -19.13
CA THR A 189 -10.39 -7.67 -19.91
C THR A 189 -11.06 -8.97 -19.46
N SER A 190 -10.27 -10.04 -19.26
CA SER A 190 -10.78 -11.32 -18.74
C SER A 190 -10.91 -11.32 -17.21
N ARG A 191 -10.40 -10.29 -16.51
CA ARG A 191 -10.39 -10.15 -15.05
C ARG A 191 -9.67 -11.29 -14.36
N GLU A 192 -8.42 -11.48 -14.73
CA GLU A 192 -7.60 -12.56 -14.21
C GLU A 192 -6.19 -12.07 -13.87
N GLN A 193 -5.58 -12.70 -12.88
CA GLN A 193 -4.16 -12.56 -12.55
C GLN A 193 -3.50 -13.93 -12.51
N VAL A 194 -2.32 -14.03 -13.09
CA VAL A 194 -1.43 -15.19 -12.98
C VAL A 194 -0.17 -14.79 -12.25
N ILE A 195 0.23 -15.58 -11.26
CA ILE A 195 1.48 -15.42 -10.49
C ILE A 195 2.30 -16.69 -10.63
N ILE A 196 3.55 -16.55 -11.11
CA ILE A 196 4.49 -17.66 -11.31
C ILE A 196 5.82 -17.36 -10.65
N ASN A 197 6.45 -18.36 -10.03
CA ASN A 197 7.81 -18.36 -9.47
C ASN A 197 8.06 -17.34 -8.37
N THR A 198 7.04 -16.91 -7.67
CA THR A 198 7.16 -16.15 -6.43
C THR A 198 6.17 -16.64 -5.40
N TRP A 199 6.66 -16.77 -4.15
CA TRP A 199 5.85 -17.24 -3.02
C TRP A 199 5.34 -16.08 -2.17
N TYR A 200 5.86 -14.88 -2.40
CA TYR A 200 5.56 -13.69 -1.60
C TYR A 200 4.06 -13.34 -1.64
N GLY A 201 3.40 -13.40 -0.49
CA GLY A 201 1.95 -13.17 -0.37
C GLY A 201 1.50 -11.78 -0.85
N GLY A 202 2.38 -10.80 -0.70
CA GLY A 202 2.12 -9.42 -1.13
C GLY A 202 1.84 -9.23 -2.62
N GLU A 203 2.19 -10.19 -3.50
CA GLU A 203 1.83 -10.12 -4.93
C GLU A 203 0.31 -10.27 -5.14
N MET A 204 -0.35 -11.15 -4.39
CA MET A 204 -1.81 -11.28 -4.42
C MET A 204 -2.48 -10.02 -3.87
N LYS A 205 -2.03 -9.56 -2.69
CA LYS A 205 -2.57 -8.36 -2.03
C LYS A 205 -2.48 -7.13 -2.92
N LYS A 206 -1.26 -6.79 -3.35
CA LYS A 206 -0.99 -5.58 -4.14
C LYS A 206 -1.49 -5.70 -5.58
N GLY A 207 -1.60 -6.92 -6.09
CA GLY A 207 -2.24 -7.18 -7.37
C GLY A 207 -3.70 -6.76 -7.36
N LEU A 208 -4.46 -7.17 -6.36
CA LEU A 208 -5.86 -6.76 -6.23
C LEU A 208 -6.01 -5.27 -5.95
N PHE A 209 -5.10 -4.68 -5.17
CA PHE A 209 -5.07 -3.22 -5.00
C PHE A 209 -4.87 -2.49 -6.34
N SER A 210 -3.96 -2.96 -7.18
CA SER A 210 -3.78 -2.43 -8.53
C SER A 210 -5.06 -2.54 -9.36
N MET A 211 -5.79 -3.64 -9.25
CA MET A 211 -7.06 -3.80 -9.97
C MET A 211 -8.15 -2.87 -9.42
N MET A 212 -8.25 -2.68 -8.11
CA MET A 212 -9.13 -1.67 -7.53
C MET A 212 -8.76 -0.26 -8.01
N ASN A 213 -7.45 0.06 -8.11
CA ASN A 213 -6.95 1.30 -8.68
C ASN A 213 -7.29 1.49 -10.17
N TYR A 214 -7.53 0.39 -10.91
CA TYR A 214 -8.02 0.49 -12.28
C TYR A 214 -9.54 0.72 -12.34
N TYR A 215 -10.32 -0.14 -11.66
CA TYR A 215 -11.77 -0.16 -11.84
C TYR A 215 -12.51 0.96 -11.09
N LEU A 216 -12.08 1.33 -9.88
CA LEU A 216 -12.83 2.27 -9.06
C LEU A 216 -12.77 3.73 -9.55
N PRO A 217 -11.61 4.28 -9.97
CA PRO A 217 -11.59 5.64 -10.48
C PRO A 217 -12.40 5.82 -11.77
N LEU A 218 -12.55 4.77 -12.58
CA LEU A 218 -13.43 4.77 -13.75
C LEU A 218 -14.92 4.87 -13.39
N LYS A 219 -15.27 4.54 -12.14
CA LYS A 219 -16.62 4.67 -11.56
C LYS A 219 -16.78 5.95 -10.72
N GLY A 220 -15.79 6.85 -10.71
CA GLY A 220 -15.82 8.08 -9.91
C GLY A 220 -15.59 7.86 -8.42
N ILE A 221 -14.91 6.78 -8.04
CA ILE A 221 -14.54 6.45 -6.67
C ILE A 221 -13.04 6.66 -6.51
N ALA A 222 -12.62 7.46 -5.53
CA ALA A 222 -11.21 7.61 -5.25
C ALA A 222 -10.64 6.31 -4.67
N SER A 223 -9.56 5.81 -5.26
CA SER A 223 -8.80 4.67 -4.78
C SER A 223 -7.44 5.15 -4.29
N MET A 224 -7.05 4.76 -3.07
CA MET A 224 -6.02 5.46 -2.31
C MET A 224 -5.08 4.49 -1.58
N HIS A 225 -3.79 4.68 -1.76
CA HIS A 225 -2.74 4.07 -0.94
C HIS A 225 -2.53 4.93 0.31
N CYS A 226 -3.35 4.72 1.31
CA CYS A 226 -3.35 5.49 2.54
C CYS A 226 -3.82 4.64 3.73
N SER A 227 -3.45 5.02 4.94
CA SER A 227 -4.13 4.58 6.14
C SER A 227 -5.30 5.53 6.48
N ALA A 228 -6.28 5.04 7.22
CA ALA A 228 -7.44 5.82 7.61
C ALA A 228 -7.89 5.49 9.02
N ASN A 229 -8.32 6.52 9.75
CA ASN A 229 -8.92 6.40 11.08
C ASN A 229 -10.08 7.38 11.24
N THR A 230 -10.85 7.19 12.31
CA THR A 230 -11.91 8.12 12.71
C THR A 230 -11.87 8.31 14.22
N ASN A 231 -12.54 9.34 14.75
CA ASN A 231 -12.68 9.51 16.19
C ASN A 231 -13.51 8.37 16.82
N LEU A 232 -13.54 8.28 18.16
CA LEU A 232 -14.26 7.22 18.87
C LEU A 232 -15.77 7.21 18.59
N GLU A 233 -16.32 8.32 18.12
CA GLU A 233 -17.72 8.44 17.72
C GLU A 233 -17.99 8.03 16.26
N GLY A 234 -16.93 7.74 15.50
CA GLY A 234 -17.04 7.35 14.09
C GLY A 234 -17.45 8.48 13.13
N LYS A 235 -17.23 9.75 13.49
CA LYS A 235 -17.75 10.92 12.74
C LYS A 235 -16.67 11.85 12.16
N ASP A 236 -15.43 11.64 12.51
CA ASP A 236 -14.31 12.51 12.12
C ASP A 236 -13.20 11.70 11.47
N THR A 237 -13.36 11.47 10.18
CA THR A 237 -12.43 10.64 9.40
C THR A 237 -11.21 11.45 8.95
N ALA A 238 -10.03 10.86 9.12
CA ALA A 238 -8.77 11.36 8.59
C ALA A 238 -8.09 10.27 7.76
N ILE A 239 -7.46 10.67 6.65
CA ILE A 239 -6.68 9.78 5.78
C ILE A 239 -5.24 10.27 5.71
N PHE A 240 -4.31 9.31 5.73
CA PHE A 240 -2.87 9.56 5.81
C PHE A 240 -2.19 8.88 4.64
N PHE A 241 -1.66 9.67 3.72
CA PHE A 241 -0.78 9.20 2.66
C PHE A 241 0.68 9.30 3.10
N GLY A 242 1.52 8.43 2.61
CA GLY A 242 2.95 8.49 2.90
C GLY A 242 3.67 7.25 2.44
N LEU A 243 4.92 7.41 2.06
CA LEU A 243 5.82 6.32 1.69
C LEU A 243 6.40 5.65 2.95
N SER A 244 7.11 4.54 2.76
CA SER A 244 7.80 3.85 3.86
C SER A 244 8.73 4.81 4.62
N GLY A 245 8.71 4.75 5.95
CA GLY A 245 9.56 5.58 6.82
C GLY A 245 9.04 6.99 7.12
N THR A 246 7.89 7.40 6.54
CA THR A 246 7.28 8.70 6.84
C THR A 246 6.42 8.72 8.11
N GLY A 247 6.19 7.57 8.72
CA GLY A 247 5.38 7.45 9.94
C GLY A 247 3.89 7.18 9.71
N LYS A 248 3.49 6.76 8.50
CA LYS A 248 2.08 6.51 8.16
C LYS A 248 1.37 5.62 9.20
N THR A 249 1.88 4.43 9.47
CA THR A 249 1.29 3.50 10.43
C THR A 249 1.29 4.07 11.86
N THR A 250 2.43 4.60 12.31
CA THR A 250 2.60 5.15 13.67
C THR A 250 1.67 6.34 13.96
N LEU A 251 1.43 7.20 12.96
CA LEU A 251 0.61 8.41 13.13
C LEU A 251 -0.88 8.15 12.93
N SER A 252 -1.24 7.14 12.12
CA SER A 252 -2.64 6.75 11.93
C SER A 252 -3.17 5.85 13.06
N THR A 253 -2.28 5.15 13.75
CA THR A 253 -2.60 4.33 14.93
C THR A 253 -2.50 5.22 16.18
N ASP A 254 -3.64 5.76 16.62
CA ASP A 254 -3.75 6.62 17.78
C ASP A 254 -4.72 5.98 18.79
N PRO A 255 -4.35 5.81 20.07
CA PRO A 255 -5.24 5.25 21.08
C PRO A 255 -6.53 6.03 21.32
N LYS A 256 -6.62 7.28 20.84
CA LYS A 256 -7.82 8.13 20.88
C LYS A 256 -8.72 7.98 19.65
N ARG A 257 -8.35 7.12 18.69
CA ARG A 257 -9.07 6.97 17.42
C ARG A 257 -9.33 5.49 17.11
N LEU A 258 -10.27 5.25 16.19
CA LEU A 258 -10.58 3.91 15.67
C LEU A 258 -9.94 3.75 14.29
N LEU A 259 -9.19 2.69 14.09
CA LEU A 259 -8.60 2.34 12.80
C LEU A 259 -9.70 1.88 11.84
N ILE A 260 -9.72 2.42 10.61
CA ILE A 260 -10.51 1.92 9.48
C ILE A 260 -9.68 0.89 8.73
N GLY A 261 -8.41 1.21 8.46
CA GLY A 261 -7.42 0.34 7.83
C GLY A 261 -6.05 1.01 7.76
N ASP A 262 -5.02 0.21 7.54
CA ASP A 262 -3.63 0.68 7.62
C ASP A 262 -3.00 1.04 6.27
N ASP A 263 -3.61 0.62 5.10
CA ASP A 263 -2.87 0.70 3.84
C ASP A 263 -3.71 1.03 2.58
N GLU A 264 -4.91 0.47 2.40
CA GLU A 264 -5.66 0.54 1.13
C GLU A 264 -7.12 0.91 1.33
N HIS A 265 -7.56 2.03 0.75
CA HIS A 265 -8.92 2.56 0.95
C HIS A 265 -9.54 3.07 -0.34
N GLY A 266 -10.88 3.02 -0.37
CA GLY A 266 -11.70 3.75 -1.32
C GLY A 266 -12.44 4.90 -0.63
N TRP A 267 -12.81 5.91 -1.43
CA TRP A 267 -13.67 7.00 -0.99
C TRP A 267 -14.77 7.20 -2.02
N ASP A 268 -15.96 6.74 -1.69
CA ASP A 268 -17.17 6.89 -2.50
C ASP A 268 -18.05 8.09 -2.06
N ASP A 269 -19.30 8.12 -2.48
CA ASP A 269 -20.24 9.19 -2.11
C ASP A 269 -20.80 9.05 -0.69
N HIS A 270 -20.46 7.97 0.01
CA HIS A 270 -20.94 7.65 1.35
C HIS A 270 -19.82 7.60 2.39
N GLY A 271 -18.58 7.85 1.99
CA GLY A 271 -17.43 7.92 2.89
C GLY A 271 -16.24 7.04 2.50
N VAL A 272 -15.32 6.92 3.46
CA VAL A 272 -14.08 6.16 3.32
C VAL A 272 -14.28 4.71 3.75
N PHE A 273 -13.80 3.75 2.96
CA PHE A 273 -13.92 2.33 3.25
C PHE A 273 -12.62 1.58 2.96
N ASN A 274 -12.35 0.55 3.78
CA ASN A 274 -11.18 -0.30 3.64
C ASN A 274 -11.35 -1.32 2.51
N PHE A 275 -10.28 -1.62 1.78
CA PHE A 275 -10.29 -2.73 0.81
C PHE A 275 -9.99 -4.07 1.45
N GLU A 276 -9.39 -4.08 2.63
CA GLU A 276 -8.80 -5.25 3.26
C GLU A 276 -9.60 -5.76 4.45
N GLY A 277 -9.44 -7.06 4.74
CA GLY A 277 -9.97 -7.71 5.94
C GLY A 277 -8.96 -7.78 7.10
N GLY A 278 -7.74 -7.37 6.87
CA GLY A 278 -6.64 -7.42 7.85
C GLY A 278 -5.56 -6.39 7.60
N CYS A 279 -4.44 -6.56 8.28
CA CYS A 279 -3.27 -5.69 8.19
C CYS A 279 -2.04 -6.48 7.77
N TYR A 280 -1.12 -5.82 7.06
CA TYR A 280 0.14 -6.39 6.59
C TYR A 280 1.32 -5.50 6.95
N ALA A 281 1.87 -5.72 8.13
CA ALA A 281 2.87 -4.84 8.73
C ALA A 281 4.30 -5.35 8.51
N LYS A 282 5.27 -4.43 8.44
CA LYS A 282 6.69 -4.71 8.60
C LYS A 282 7.00 -5.02 10.05
N VAL A 283 7.85 -6.03 10.29
CA VAL A 283 8.21 -6.44 11.65
C VAL A 283 9.73 -6.46 11.90
N ILE A 284 10.53 -5.95 10.95
CA ILE A 284 11.96 -5.77 11.21
C ILE A 284 12.17 -4.75 12.34
N ASN A 285 12.97 -5.11 13.35
CA ASN A 285 13.19 -4.34 14.56
C ASN A 285 11.90 -4.01 15.32
N LEU A 286 10.85 -4.83 15.19
CA LEU A 286 9.60 -4.62 15.92
C LEU A 286 9.87 -4.63 17.43
N ASP A 287 9.42 -3.59 18.10
CA ASP A 287 9.54 -3.41 19.52
C ASP A 287 8.16 -3.25 20.19
N LYS A 288 7.95 -3.96 21.28
CA LYS A 288 6.66 -4.02 21.97
C LYS A 288 6.22 -2.68 22.57
N GLU A 289 7.16 -1.85 22.98
CA GLU A 289 6.87 -0.57 23.64
C GLU A 289 6.56 0.51 22.62
N SER A 290 7.28 0.50 21.49
CA SER A 290 7.10 1.50 20.42
C SER A 290 5.94 1.19 19.47
N GLU A 291 5.64 -0.09 19.22
CA GLU A 291 4.59 -0.54 18.32
C GLU A 291 3.71 -1.64 18.94
N PRO A 292 3.05 -1.33 20.08
CA PRO A 292 2.31 -2.33 20.87
C PRO A 292 1.16 -2.99 20.09
N ASP A 293 0.48 -2.26 19.23
CA ASP A 293 -0.67 -2.79 18.47
C ASP A 293 -0.24 -3.88 17.49
N ILE A 294 0.87 -3.67 16.76
CA ILE A 294 1.42 -4.66 15.84
C ILE A 294 1.94 -5.87 16.63
N TYR A 295 2.72 -5.62 17.69
CA TYR A 295 3.28 -6.70 18.50
C TYR A 295 2.18 -7.59 19.11
N ASN A 296 1.16 -7.00 19.71
CA ASN A 296 0.04 -7.73 20.32
C ASN A 296 -0.89 -8.41 19.29
N ALA A 297 -0.84 -7.98 18.03
CA ALA A 297 -1.57 -8.64 16.95
C ALA A 297 -0.89 -9.94 16.47
N ILE A 298 0.40 -10.15 16.82
CA ILE A 298 1.13 -11.39 16.52
C ILE A 298 0.73 -12.44 17.55
N LYS A 299 -0.25 -13.25 17.19
CA LYS A 299 -0.84 -14.32 18.02
C LYS A 299 -1.46 -15.36 17.08
N ARG A 300 -2.17 -16.35 17.63
CA ARG A 300 -2.91 -17.35 16.82
C ARG A 300 -3.64 -16.70 15.63
N ASN A 301 -3.53 -17.30 14.45
CA ASN A 301 -4.03 -16.84 13.17
C ASN A 301 -3.23 -15.68 12.52
N ALA A 302 -2.19 -15.14 13.16
CA ALA A 302 -1.24 -14.30 12.46
C ALA A 302 -0.24 -15.16 11.67
N LEU A 303 0.21 -14.64 10.53
CA LEU A 303 1.18 -15.29 9.64
C LEU A 303 2.38 -14.37 9.45
N LEU A 304 3.54 -14.81 9.95
CA LEU A 304 4.83 -14.15 9.77
C LEU A 304 5.48 -14.62 8.46
N GLU A 305 6.17 -13.73 7.75
CA GLU A 305 6.92 -14.04 6.54
C GLU A 305 8.39 -13.62 6.70
N ASN A 306 9.30 -14.57 6.45
CA ASN A 306 10.76 -14.38 6.40
C ASN A 306 11.39 -13.87 7.71
N VAL A 307 10.76 -14.15 8.83
CA VAL A 307 11.30 -13.83 10.15
C VAL A 307 12.22 -14.97 10.60
N THR A 308 13.34 -14.65 11.23
CA THR A 308 14.23 -15.69 11.80
C THR A 308 13.65 -16.22 13.10
N VAL A 309 13.53 -17.55 13.16
CA VAL A 309 13.00 -18.29 14.32
C VAL A 309 13.97 -19.40 14.67
N ASP A 310 14.31 -19.55 15.95
CA ASP A 310 15.17 -20.63 16.43
C ASP A 310 14.44 -21.98 16.56
N SER A 311 15.15 -23.02 16.95
CA SER A 311 14.59 -24.37 17.12
C SER A 311 13.50 -24.47 18.20
N ASN A 312 13.39 -23.51 19.10
CA ASN A 312 12.39 -23.43 20.16
C ASN A 312 11.20 -22.52 19.78
N GLY A 313 11.17 -22.02 18.57
CA GLY A 313 10.13 -21.10 18.11
C GLY A 313 10.33 -19.65 18.51
N LYS A 314 11.48 -19.29 19.09
CA LYS A 314 11.78 -17.92 19.52
C LYS A 314 12.06 -17.03 18.32
N ILE A 315 11.41 -15.87 18.28
CA ILE A 315 11.49 -14.92 17.19
C ILE A 315 12.64 -13.93 17.38
N ASN A 316 13.40 -13.66 16.32
CA ASN A 316 14.37 -12.57 16.27
C ASN A 316 13.96 -11.50 15.24
N PHE A 317 13.25 -10.48 15.69
CA PHE A 317 12.82 -9.38 14.81
C PHE A 317 13.98 -8.47 14.34
N ALA A 318 15.14 -8.50 15.00
CA ALA A 318 16.28 -7.67 14.62
C ALA A 318 17.16 -8.31 13.54
N ASP A 319 16.95 -9.58 13.23
CA ASP A 319 17.77 -10.30 12.24
C ASP A 319 17.40 -9.88 10.80
N LYS A 320 18.42 -9.39 10.10
CA LYS A 320 18.35 -8.93 8.71
C LYS A 320 19.03 -9.89 7.73
N SER A 321 19.50 -11.04 8.19
CA SER A 321 20.31 -11.98 7.39
C SER A 321 19.56 -12.49 6.16
N LEU A 322 18.25 -12.66 6.25
CA LEU A 322 17.40 -13.06 5.13
C LEU A 322 16.91 -11.85 4.34
N THR A 323 16.34 -10.87 5.04
CA THR A 323 15.77 -9.67 4.43
C THR A 323 15.47 -8.60 5.48
N GLU A 324 15.46 -7.34 5.07
CA GLU A 324 14.90 -6.24 5.87
C GLU A 324 13.36 -6.10 5.69
N ASN A 325 12.75 -6.91 4.83
CA ASN A 325 11.32 -6.88 4.53
C ASN A 325 10.56 -8.02 5.21
N THR A 326 10.89 -8.31 6.46
CA THR A 326 10.10 -9.24 7.28
C THR A 326 8.70 -8.70 7.50
N ARG A 327 7.69 -9.56 7.44
CA ARG A 327 6.27 -9.17 7.46
C ARG A 327 5.45 -10.00 8.43
N VAL A 328 4.31 -9.45 8.81
CA VAL A 328 3.20 -10.19 9.43
C VAL A 328 1.88 -9.78 8.79
N SER A 329 1.04 -10.76 8.47
CA SER A 329 -0.37 -10.55 8.16
C SER A 329 -1.23 -11.05 9.32
N TYR A 330 -2.30 -10.32 9.63
CA TYR A 330 -3.27 -10.70 10.65
C TYR A 330 -4.65 -10.09 10.35
N PRO A 331 -5.75 -10.77 10.79
CA PRO A 331 -7.09 -10.22 10.65
C PRO A 331 -7.22 -8.90 11.42
N ILE A 332 -7.99 -7.95 10.88
CA ILE A 332 -8.11 -6.60 11.47
C ILE A 332 -8.64 -6.63 12.92
N ASN A 333 -9.42 -7.65 13.29
CA ASN A 333 -9.93 -7.81 14.65
C ASN A 333 -8.87 -8.20 15.69
N HIS A 334 -7.63 -8.45 15.28
CA HIS A 334 -6.51 -8.55 16.21
C HIS A 334 -6.14 -7.20 16.84
N ILE A 335 -6.50 -6.10 16.18
CA ILE A 335 -6.41 -4.73 16.71
C ILE A 335 -7.68 -4.44 17.51
N GLU A 336 -7.51 -3.91 18.71
CA GLU A 336 -8.63 -3.64 19.63
C GLU A 336 -9.49 -2.47 19.15
N LYS A 337 -8.85 -1.35 18.79
CA LYS A 337 -9.51 -0.09 18.42
C LYS A 337 -9.71 0.02 16.93
N ILE A 338 -10.71 -0.66 16.42
CA ILE A 338 -11.13 -0.64 15.02
C ILE A 338 -12.58 -0.20 14.87
N VAL A 339 -12.93 0.31 13.69
CA VAL A 339 -14.33 0.58 13.33
C VAL A 339 -15.09 -0.73 13.15
N LYS A 340 -16.23 -0.86 13.80
CA LYS A 340 -17.10 -2.05 13.76
C LYS A 340 -18.52 -1.68 13.34
N PRO A 341 -19.30 -2.59 12.76
CA PRO A 341 -18.95 -3.98 12.36
C PRO A 341 -18.21 -4.06 11.02
N ILE A 342 -18.18 -2.97 10.25
CA ILE A 342 -17.59 -2.88 8.92
C ILE A 342 -16.53 -1.77 8.95
N SER A 343 -15.36 -1.99 8.37
CA SER A 343 -14.26 -1.01 8.26
C SER A 343 -14.62 0.12 7.28
N ARG A 344 -15.49 1.01 7.71
CA ARG A 344 -16.03 2.16 6.97
C ARG A 344 -16.36 3.31 7.90
N ALA A 345 -16.19 4.55 7.44
CA ALA A 345 -16.55 5.76 8.16
C ALA A 345 -17.03 6.85 7.17
N PRO A 346 -17.69 7.92 7.64
CA PRO A 346 -18.11 9.04 6.80
C PRO A 346 -16.96 9.66 5.99
N ASP A 347 -17.29 10.62 5.13
CA ASP A 347 -16.33 11.40 4.34
C ASP A 347 -15.18 11.91 5.18
N ALA A 348 -13.96 11.83 4.62
CA ALA A 348 -12.80 12.41 5.27
C ALA A 348 -12.97 13.93 5.46
N LYS A 349 -12.58 14.41 6.63
CA LYS A 349 -12.46 15.84 6.93
C LYS A 349 -11.03 16.34 6.76
N ASN A 350 -10.07 15.45 6.99
CA ASN A 350 -8.65 15.78 6.94
C ASN A 350 -7.92 14.80 6.03
N VAL A 351 -7.16 15.34 5.07
CA VAL A 351 -6.27 14.63 4.16
C VAL A 351 -4.85 15.03 4.50
N ILE A 352 -4.04 14.07 4.93
CA ILE A 352 -2.69 14.33 5.45
C ILE A 352 -1.67 13.62 4.56
N PHE A 353 -0.80 14.41 3.93
CA PHE A 353 0.35 13.91 3.17
C PHE A 353 1.58 13.91 4.06
N LEU A 354 2.08 12.72 4.39
CA LEU A 354 3.29 12.56 5.18
C LEU A 354 4.51 12.50 4.26
N SER A 355 5.49 13.33 4.55
CA SER A 355 6.78 13.37 3.89
C SER A 355 7.90 13.30 4.93
N ALA A 356 9.04 12.73 4.57
CA ALA A 356 10.24 12.80 5.37
C ALA A 356 11.32 13.52 4.56
N ASP A 357 11.41 14.84 4.71
CA ASP A 357 12.40 15.64 4.02
C ASP A 357 13.77 15.52 4.69
N ALA A 358 14.76 15.00 3.96
CA ALA A 358 16.14 14.88 4.44
C ALA A 358 17.00 16.11 4.13
N PHE A 359 16.45 17.10 3.41
CA PHE A 359 17.19 18.33 3.06
C PHE A 359 17.05 19.44 4.12
N GLY A 360 16.05 19.31 5.01
CA GLY A 360 15.76 20.30 6.04
C GLY A 360 15.08 21.56 5.49
N VAL A 361 14.35 21.46 4.41
CA VAL A 361 13.75 22.58 3.67
C VAL A 361 12.26 22.73 3.98
N LEU A 362 11.51 21.61 3.94
CA LEU A 362 10.06 21.67 4.09
C LEU A 362 9.64 21.96 5.53
N PRO A 363 8.62 22.81 5.71
CA PRO A 363 8.09 23.07 7.05
C PRO A 363 7.45 21.81 7.66
N PRO A 364 7.39 21.71 9.00
CA PRO A 364 6.75 20.60 9.69
C PRO A 364 5.28 20.40 9.30
N VAL A 365 4.59 21.49 8.96
CA VAL A 365 3.21 21.43 8.45
C VAL A 365 2.92 22.58 7.51
N SER A 366 2.14 22.30 6.48
CA SER A 366 1.59 23.31 5.55
C SER A 366 0.12 23.02 5.29
N ILE A 367 -0.66 24.09 5.15
CA ILE A 367 -2.06 24.04 4.72
C ILE A 367 -2.09 24.18 3.20
N LEU A 368 -2.72 23.25 2.50
CA LEU A 368 -2.70 23.18 1.04
C LEU A 368 -4.00 23.70 0.43
N SER A 369 -3.91 24.45 -0.67
CA SER A 369 -5.04 24.71 -1.56
C SER A 369 -5.42 23.43 -2.32
N PHE A 370 -6.55 23.40 -3.03
CA PHE A 370 -6.93 22.24 -3.85
C PHE A 370 -5.92 21.97 -4.97
N GLU A 371 -5.38 23.01 -5.59
CA GLU A 371 -4.37 22.90 -6.64
C GLU A 371 -3.03 22.40 -6.06
N GLN A 372 -2.62 22.92 -4.89
CA GLN A 372 -1.44 22.43 -4.18
C GLN A 372 -1.65 20.97 -3.73
N THR A 373 -2.85 20.61 -3.29
CA THR A 373 -3.19 19.22 -2.95
C THR A 373 -2.92 18.28 -4.14
N GLN A 374 -3.40 18.63 -5.33
CA GLN A 374 -3.14 17.84 -6.54
C GLN A 374 -1.64 17.81 -6.88
N TYR A 375 -0.95 18.95 -6.84
CA TYR A 375 0.47 19.03 -7.14
C TYR A 375 1.32 18.15 -6.23
N TYR A 376 1.15 18.26 -4.91
CA TYR A 376 1.91 17.49 -3.92
C TYR A 376 1.50 16.03 -3.88
N PHE A 377 0.24 15.71 -4.15
CA PHE A 377 -0.22 14.33 -4.32
C PHE A 377 0.42 13.66 -5.54
N LEU A 378 0.42 14.33 -6.68
CA LEU A 378 1.12 13.85 -7.89
C LEU A 378 2.62 13.71 -7.68
N SER A 379 3.23 14.59 -6.90
CA SER A 379 4.66 14.50 -6.58
C SER A 379 4.98 13.31 -5.67
N GLY A 380 4.19 13.08 -4.60
CA GLY A 380 4.38 11.97 -3.66
C GLY A 380 5.81 11.95 -3.10
N PHE A 381 6.27 13.09 -2.56
CA PHE A 381 7.65 13.30 -2.18
C PHE A 381 8.01 12.69 -0.82
N THR A 382 9.17 12.07 -0.77
CA THR A 382 9.96 11.83 0.45
C THR A 382 11.45 11.89 0.11
N ALA A 383 12.31 11.86 1.10
CA ALA A 383 13.74 11.77 0.88
C ALA A 383 14.37 10.72 1.80
N LYS A 384 15.42 10.07 1.32
CA LYS A 384 16.22 9.11 2.07
C LYS A 384 17.49 9.78 2.55
N LEU A 385 17.86 9.57 3.81
CA LEU A 385 19.15 10.01 4.34
C LEU A 385 20.30 9.16 3.80
N ALA A 386 21.47 9.78 3.72
CA ALA A 386 22.74 9.08 3.53
C ALA A 386 22.90 7.96 4.58
N GLY A 387 23.30 6.77 4.15
CA GLY A 387 23.56 5.62 5.02
C GLY A 387 22.31 4.88 5.52
N THR A 388 21.10 5.28 5.14
CA THR A 388 19.85 4.57 5.54
C THR A 388 19.55 3.37 4.66
N GLU A 389 20.10 3.32 3.45
CA GLU A 389 20.01 2.18 2.54
C GLU A 389 21.36 1.99 1.82
N ARG A 390 21.62 0.76 1.37
CA ARG A 390 22.86 0.43 0.66
C ARG A 390 22.98 1.27 -0.62
N GLY A 391 24.06 2.05 -0.75
CA GLY A 391 24.32 2.90 -1.91
C GLY A 391 23.79 4.34 -1.79
N ILE A 392 23.11 4.70 -0.71
CA ILE A 392 22.67 6.08 -0.44
C ILE A 392 23.79 6.81 0.33
N VAL A 393 24.57 7.62 -0.38
CA VAL A 393 25.70 8.39 0.19
C VAL A 393 25.33 9.85 0.48
N GLU A 394 24.24 10.35 -0.12
CA GLU A 394 23.71 11.71 0.05
C GLU A 394 22.20 11.67 0.21
N PRO A 395 21.56 12.72 0.79
CA PRO A 395 20.11 12.84 0.81
C PRO A 395 19.54 12.72 -0.62
N THR A 396 18.72 11.70 -0.85
CA THR A 396 18.18 11.40 -2.19
C THR A 396 16.66 11.57 -2.19
N PRO A 397 16.12 12.46 -3.05
CA PRO A 397 14.69 12.63 -3.18
C PRO A 397 14.07 11.41 -3.86
N THR A 398 12.92 11.02 -3.38
CA THR A 398 12.08 9.98 -3.98
C THR A 398 10.72 10.57 -4.28
N PHE A 399 10.28 10.45 -5.53
CA PHE A 399 8.97 10.87 -5.98
C PHE A 399 8.18 9.64 -6.43
N SER A 400 7.03 9.42 -5.80
CA SER A 400 6.13 8.30 -6.11
C SER A 400 4.73 8.86 -6.29
N ALA A 401 4.25 8.94 -7.54
CA ALA A 401 2.95 9.49 -7.86
C ALA A 401 1.86 8.98 -6.93
N CYS A 402 1.06 9.87 -6.37
CA CYS A 402 -0.05 9.57 -5.46
C CYS A 402 0.37 8.70 -4.24
N PHE A 403 1.64 8.75 -3.84
CA PHE A 403 2.25 7.92 -2.79
C PHE A 403 2.15 6.41 -3.03
N GLY A 404 1.93 5.99 -4.29
CA GLY A 404 1.73 4.59 -4.63
C GLY A 404 1.95 4.28 -6.12
N GLN A 405 2.90 4.93 -6.77
CA GLN A 405 3.13 4.83 -8.22
C GLN A 405 3.15 3.40 -8.76
N ALA A 406 3.73 2.47 -8.01
CA ALA A 406 3.84 1.06 -8.40
C ALA A 406 2.48 0.34 -8.57
N PHE A 407 1.40 0.94 -8.05
CA PHE A 407 0.05 0.37 -8.04
C PHE A 407 -0.94 1.14 -8.92
N LEU A 408 -0.48 2.18 -9.63
CA LEU A 408 -1.36 3.00 -10.45
C LEU A 408 -1.42 2.43 -11.86
N GLU A 409 -2.61 1.99 -12.25
CA GLU A 409 -2.86 1.47 -13.59
C GLU A 409 -3.34 2.55 -14.57
N LEU A 410 -4.00 3.59 -14.06
CA LEU A 410 -4.45 4.75 -14.83
C LEU A 410 -3.45 5.91 -14.71
N PRO A 411 -3.50 6.90 -15.59
CA PRO A 411 -2.69 8.12 -15.47
C PRO A 411 -2.85 8.75 -14.06
N PRO A 412 -1.76 9.15 -13.39
CA PRO A 412 -1.79 9.66 -12.03
C PRO A 412 -2.73 10.86 -11.81
N THR A 413 -2.91 11.70 -12.83
CA THR A 413 -3.85 12.84 -12.80
C THR A 413 -5.28 12.41 -12.51
N LYS A 414 -5.70 11.20 -12.96
CA LYS A 414 -7.03 10.67 -12.68
C LYS A 414 -7.28 10.47 -11.19
N TYR A 415 -6.29 9.95 -10.46
CA TYR A 415 -6.38 9.76 -9.01
C TYR A 415 -6.41 11.10 -8.26
N ALA A 416 -5.61 12.06 -8.70
CA ALA A 416 -5.60 13.40 -8.11
C ALA A 416 -6.92 14.14 -8.31
N GLU A 417 -7.54 14.01 -9.48
CA GLU A 417 -8.87 14.56 -9.76
C GLU A 417 -9.94 13.96 -8.86
N GLU A 418 -10.00 12.62 -8.76
CA GLU A 418 -11.01 11.94 -7.94
C GLU A 418 -10.85 12.29 -6.46
N LEU A 419 -9.62 12.38 -5.93
CA LEU A 419 -9.36 12.79 -4.55
C LEU A 419 -9.90 14.20 -4.30
N VAL A 420 -9.52 15.18 -5.13
CA VAL A 420 -9.94 16.58 -4.94
C VAL A 420 -11.44 16.76 -5.19
N LYS A 421 -12.05 15.99 -6.09
CA LYS A 421 -13.49 15.98 -6.27
C LYS A 421 -14.24 15.56 -5.00
N LYS A 422 -13.76 14.49 -4.32
CA LYS A 422 -14.31 14.06 -3.03
C LYS A 422 -14.08 15.11 -1.94
N MET A 423 -12.89 15.70 -1.88
CA MET A 423 -12.57 16.77 -0.93
C MET A 423 -13.47 18.01 -1.10
N LYS A 424 -13.70 18.46 -2.34
CA LYS A 424 -14.59 19.59 -2.63
C LYS A 424 -16.02 19.30 -2.19
N LYS A 425 -16.50 18.07 -2.42
CA LYS A 425 -17.85 17.65 -2.01
C LYS A 425 -18.00 17.60 -0.49
N SER A 426 -17.00 17.08 0.24
CA SER A 426 -17.04 16.90 1.69
C SER A 426 -16.61 18.13 2.50
N GLY A 427 -15.96 19.10 1.85
CA GLY A 427 -15.32 20.23 2.52
C GLY A 427 -14.00 19.86 3.22
N ALA A 428 -13.42 18.70 2.89
CA ALA A 428 -12.16 18.24 3.46
C ALA A 428 -11.00 19.21 3.16
N LYS A 429 -10.07 19.30 4.12
CA LYS A 429 -8.85 20.10 4.00
C LYS A 429 -7.63 19.17 3.88
N ALA A 430 -6.61 19.64 3.16
CA ALA A 430 -5.37 18.91 3.00
C ALA A 430 -4.19 19.61 3.66
N TYR A 431 -3.27 18.80 4.16
CA TYR A 431 -2.07 19.24 4.85
C TYR A 431 -0.86 18.43 4.37
N LEU A 432 0.27 19.11 4.18
CA LEU A 432 1.57 18.45 4.00
C LEU A 432 2.28 18.46 5.35
N VAL A 433 2.58 17.30 5.89
CA VAL A 433 3.27 17.13 7.19
C VAL A 433 4.63 16.52 6.96
N ASN A 434 5.68 17.26 7.33
CA ASN A 434 7.04 16.79 7.24
C ASN A 434 7.49 16.16 8.57
N THR A 435 7.76 14.86 8.54
CA THR A 435 8.29 14.07 9.67
C THR A 435 9.80 13.86 9.58
N GLY A 436 10.46 14.54 8.65
CA GLY A 436 11.88 14.44 8.35
C GLY A 436 12.76 15.33 9.23
N TRP A 437 13.74 15.95 8.62
CA TRP A 437 14.78 16.72 9.30
C TRP A 437 14.56 18.22 9.13
N ASN A 438 15.19 19.01 9.99
CA ASN A 438 15.22 20.46 9.92
C ASN A 438 16.68 20.98 9.80
N GLY A 439 16.88 22.30 9.82
CA GLY A 439 18.17 22.95 9.64
C GLY A 439 19.21 22.63 10.72
N THR A 440 18.79 22.10 11.87
CA THR A 440 19.73 21.65 12.93
C THR A 440 20.35 20.28 12.62
N GLY A 441 19.96 19.62 11.52
CA GLY A 441 20.38 18.27 11.21
C GLY A 441 19.69 17.19 12.07
N LYS A 442 18.71 17.57 12.89
CA LYS A 442 17.91 16.64 13.71
C LYS A 442 16.56 16.39 13.06
N ARG A 443 16.04 15.20 13.26
CA ARG A 443 14.67 14.85 12.88
C ARG A 443 13.68 15.64 13.73
N ILE A 444 12.58 16.09 13.11
CA ILE A 444 11.46 16.71 13.82
C ILE A 444 10.94 15.73 14.87
N SER A 445 10.75 16.20 16.09
CA SER A 445 10.41 15.34 17.21
C SER A 445 9.03 14.67 17.01
N ILE A 446 8.89 13.44 17.48
CA ILE A 446 7.59 12.75 17.47
C ILE A 446 6.55 13.52 18.28
N LYS A 447 6.97 14.23 19.34
CA LYS A 447 6.13 15.09 20.16
C LYS A 447 5.53 16.24 19.35
N ASP A 448 6.38 16.98 18.61
CA ASP A 448 5.93 18.07 17.75
C ASP A 448 5.05 17.57 16.61
N THR A 449 5.43 16.45 15.99
CA THR A 449 4.63 15.81 14.94
C THR A 449 3.24 15.41 15.45
N ARG A 450 3.13 14.81 16.64
CA ARG A 450 1.83 14.47 17.25
C ARG A 450 1.02 15.71 17.60
N GLY A 451 1.66 16.76 18.13
CA GLY A 451 1.03 18.07 18.37
C GLY A 451 0.45 18.69 17.08
N ILE A 452 1.17 18.57 15.97
CA ILE A 452 0.70 19.01 14.65
C ILE A 452 -0.52 18.19 14.21
N ILE A 453 -0.45 16.86 14.31
CA ILE A 453 -1.58 15.98 13.96
C ILE A 453 -2.80 16.30 14.83
N ASP A 454 -2.63 16.48 16.16
CA ASP A 454 -3.72 16.88 17.06
C ASP A 454 -4.33 18.22 16.64
N ALA A 455 -3.50 19.20 16.25
CA ALA A 455 -3.97 20.51 15.79
C ALA A 455 -4.75 20.43 14.46
N ILE A 456 -4.39 19.51 13.57
CA ILE A 456 -5.13 19.20 12.34
C ILE A 456 -6.48 18.58 12.71
N LEU A 457 -6.47 17.52 13.51
CA LEU A 457 -7.66 16.73 13.84
C LEU A 457 -8.71 17.52 14.64
N ASN A 458 -8.27 18.37 15.58
CA ASN A 458 -9.19 19.22 16.34
C ASN A 458 -9.52 20.55 15.65
N GLY A 459 -8.92 20.82 14.48
CA GLY A 459 -9.18 22.01 13.66
C GLY A 459 -8.54 23.29 14.16
N SER A 460 -7.72 23.29 15.23
CA SER A 460 -7.05 24.49 15.76
C SER A 460 -6.05 25.10 14.77
N ILE A 461 -5.42 24.28 13.90
CA ILE A 461 -4.54 24.75 12.83
C ILE A 461 -5.22 25.75 11.89
N ASN A 462 -6.53 25.60 11.65
CA ASN A 462 -7.30 26.46 10.76
C ASN A 462 -7.64 27.82 11.37
N LYS A 463 -7.42 27.99 12.66
CA LYS A 463 -7.61 29.25 13.41
C LYS A 463 -6.29 29.93 13.74
N ALA A 464 -5.17 29.27 13.50
CA ALA A 464 -3.86 29.80 13.77
C ALA A 464 -3.49 30.95 12.80
N PRO A 465 -2.74 31.97 13.25
CA PRO A 465 -2.18 32.94 12.33
C PRO A 465 -1.16 32.23 11.40
N THR A 466 -1.15 32.66 10.15
CA THR A 466 -0.35 32.01 9.10
C THR A 466 0.59 32.98 8.41
N LYS A 467 1.62 32.44 7.77
CA LYS A 467 2.49 33.12 6.81
C LYS A 467 2.82 32.20 5.65
N THR A 468 3.34 32.75 4.55
CA THR A 468 3.75 31.97 3.38
C THR A 468 5.27 31.91 3.32
N ILE A 469 5.82 30.71 3.06
CA ILE A 469 7.27 30.56 2.85
C ILE A 469 7.63 30.76 1.37
N PRO A 470 8.82 31.33 1.08
CA PRO A 470 9.27 31.56 -0.29
C PRO A 470 9.54 30.23 -1.04
N TYR A 471 9.64 30.32 -2.36
CA TYR A 471 9.87 29.26 -3.34
C TYR A 471 8.75 28.23 -3.45
N PHE A 472 8.25 27.67 -2.35
CA PHE A 472 7.20 26.66 -2.32
C PHE A 472 5.79 27.24 -2.23
N ASN A 473 5.66 28.52 -1.86
CA ASN A 473 4.38 29.20 -1.64
C ASN A 473 3.46 28.45 -0.66
N LEU A 474 4.03 27.69 0.27
CA LEU A 474 3.30 26.92 1.26
C LEU A 474 2.85 27.84 2.41
N VAL A 475 1.58 27.74 2.77
CA VAL A 475 1.01 28.45 3.91
C VAL A 475 1.28 27.64 5.17
N ILE A 476 1.95 28.25 6.15
CA ILE A 476 2.34 27.62 7.41
C ILE A 476 1.73 28.37 8.60
N PRO A 477 1.34 27.66 9.68
CA PRO A 477 0.96 28.31 10.94
C PRO A 477 2.21 28.88 11.62
N THR A 478 2.05 29.99 12.33
CA THR A 478 3.12 30.63 13.11
C THR A 478 3.13 30.21 14.58
N VAL A 479 2.01 29.62 15.05
CA VAL A 479 1.87 29.08 16.40
C VAL A 479 0.88 27.92 16.37
N LEU A 480 1.17 26.85 17.09
CA LEU A 480 0.24 25.73 17.32
C LEU A 480 0.32 25.28 18.79
N PRO A 481 -0.80 24.89 19.41
CA PRO A 481 -0.79 24.35 20.76
C PRO A 481 0.09 23.10 20.87
N GLY A 482 0.98 23.06 21.87
CA GLY A 482 1.81 21.90 22.14
C GLY A 482 2.99 21.66 21.19
N VAL A 483 3.22 22.56 20.23
CA VAL A 483 4.32 22.50 19.26
C VAL A 483 5.30 23.64 19.52
N ASP A 484 6.60 23.33 19.45
CA ASP A 484 7.63 24.38 19.56
C ASP A 484 7.53 25.33 18.35
N THR A 485 7.27 26.61 18.61
CA THR A 485 7.11 27.63 17.56
C THR A 485 8.37 27.80 16.70
N LYS A 486 9.56 27.51 17.23
CA LYS A 486 10.83 27.63 16.52
C LYS A 486 10.99 26.62 15.38
N VAL A 487 10.23 25.51 15.41
CA VAL A 487 10.31 24.50 14.34
C VAL A 487 9.34 24.76 13.20
N LEU A 488 8.29 25.58 13.41
CA LEU A 488 7.21 25.77 12.44
C LEU A 488 7.68 26.46 11.14
N ASP A 489 8.61 27.38 11.23
CA ASP A 489 9.31 27.93 10.06
C ASP A 489 10.68 27.28 9.92
N PRO A 490 10.94 26.50 8.87
CA PRO A 490 12.22 25.80 8.72
C PRO A 490 13.41 26.74 8.69
N ARG A 491 13.24 28.00 8.25
CA ARG A 491 14.31 29.02 8.21
C ARG A 491 14.84 29.41 9.59
N ASP A 492 13.99 29.32 10.61
CA ASP A 492 14.36 29.66 11.99
C ASP A 492 15.17 28.55 12.67
N THR A 493 15.31 27.38 12.04
CA THR A 493 16.17 26.27 12.49
C THR A 493 17.60 26.36 11.96
N TYR A 494 17.88 27.31 11.06
CA TYR A 494 19.21 27.56 10.49
C TYR A 494 19.90 28.75 11.19
N THR A 495 21.18 28.62 11.46
CA THR A 495 22.02 29.74 11.94
C THR A 495 22.19 30.79 10.83
N ASP A 496 22.40 30.32 9.59
CA ASP A 496 22.47 31.15 8.39
C ASP A 496 21.31 30.81 7.44
N LYS A 497 20.40 31.76 7.27
CA LYS A 497 19.21 31.59 6.41
C LYS A 497 19.54 31.41 4.92
N SER A 498 20.71 31.88 4.47
CA SER A 498 21.15 31.69 3.09
C SER A 498 21.40 30.20 2.76
N VAL A 499 21.78 29.39 3.75
CA VAL A 499 21.94 27.94 3.59
C VAL A 499 20.59 27.29 3.30
N TRP A 500 19.54 27.67 4.03
CA TRP A 500 18.19 27.21 3.75
C TRP A 500 17.75 27.62 2.34
N GLU A 501 17.99 28.86 1.97
CA GLU A 501 17.59 29.41 0.67
C GLU A 501 18.19 28.62 -0.51
N ASN A 502 19.49 28.30 -0.44
CA ASN A 502 20.17 27.52 -1.47
C ASN A 502 19.60 26.09 -1.56
N LYS A 503 19.37 25.43 -0.42
CA LYS A 503 18.74 24.13 -0.38
C LYS A 503 17.30 24.16 -0.88
N ALA A 504 16.55 25.21 -0.56
CA ALA A 504 15.18 25.39 -1.00
C ALA A 504 15.08 25.53 -2.53
N LYS A 505 15.97 26.31 -3.14
CA LYS A 505 16.07 26.44 -4.61
C LYS A 505 16.41 25.08 -5.27
N ASP A 506 17.37 24.33 -4.72
CA ASP A 506 17.71 23.00 -5.24
C ASP A 506 16.52 22.05 -5.15
N LEU A 507 15.87 21.94 -3.99
CA LEU A 507 14.71 21.07 -3.82
C LEU A 507 13.53 21.51 -4.70
N ALA A 508 13.27 22.80 -4.83
CA ALA A 508 12.25 23.36 -5.72
C ALA A 508 12.51 22.94 -7.18
N THR A 509 13.77 23.03 -7.64
CA THR A 509 14.19 22.58 -8.98
C THR A 509 13.87 21.11 -9.21
N ARG A 510 14.12 20.27 -8.20
CA ARG A 510 13.84 18.82 -8.27
C ARG A 510 12.33 18.54 -8.36
N PHE A 511 11.49 19.26 -7.61
CA PHE A 511 10.04 19.17 -7.72
C PHE A 511 9.55 19.56 -9.11
N ILE A 512 10.00 20.70 -9.64
CA ILE A 512 9.65 21.18 -10.99
C ILE A 512 10.04 20.13 -12.03
N LYS A 513 11.28 19.64 -11.99
CA LYS A 513 11.76 18.61 -12.92
C LYS A 513 10.92 17.33 -12.85
N ASN A 514 10.59 16.87 -11.65
CA ASN A 514 9.73 15.68 -11.49
C ASN A 514 8.33 15.91 -12.03
N PHE A 515 7.77 17.12 -11.86
CA PHE A 515 6.41 17.43 -12.25
C PHE A 515 6.23 17.54 -13.78
N ASN A 516 7.28 17.83 -14.53
CA ASN A 516 7.25 17.97 -16.00
C ASN A 516 6.62 16.77 -16.72
N LYS A 517 6.71 15.55 -16.15
CA LYS A 517 6.07 14.34 -16.70
C LYS A 517 4.54 14.40 -16.75
N TYR A 518 3.92 15.32 -16.00
CA TYR A 518 2.46 15.49 -15.95
C TYR A 518 1.96 16.64 -16.83
N THR A 519 2.86 17.46 -17.38
CA THR A 519 2.50 18.66 -18.12
C THR A 519 2.14 18.39 -19.60
N SER A 520 2.21 17.14 -20.02
CA SER A 520 1.80 16.69 -21.37
C SER A 520 0.30 16.79 -21.61
N ASN A 521 -0.51 16.90 -20.55
CA ASN A 521 -1.95 17.15 -20.64
C ASN A 521 -2.33 18.49 -20.01
N GLU A 522 -3.50 19.02 -20.35
CA GLU A 522 -3.97 20.33 -19.90
C GLU A 522 -4.14 20.43 -18.38
N ILE A 523 -4.57 19.33 -17.73
CA ILE A 523 -4.78 19.28 -16.27
C ILE A 523 -3.44 19.44 -15.55
N GLY A 524 -2.45 18.64 -15.91
CA GLY A 524 -1.12 18.73 -15.33
C GLY A 524 -0.47 20.10 -15.59
N LYS A 525 -0.60 20.62 -16.81
CA LYS A 525 -0.10 21.95 -17.16
C LYS A 525 -0.75 23.06 -16.32
N ALA A 526 -2.03 22.98 -16.06
CA ALA A 526 -2.72 23.97 -15.20
C ALA A 526 -2.24 23.95 -13.75
N LEU A 527 -1.71 22.79 -13.27
CA LEU A 527 -1.22 22.63 -11.91
C LEU A 527 0.24 23.10 -11.70
N GLU A 528 1.02 23.37 -12.75
CA GLU A 528 2.40 23.85 -12.64
C GLU A 528 2.51 25.09 -11.73
N LYS A 529 1.54 25.99 -11.85
CA LYS A 529 1.50 27.25 -11.05
C LYS A 529 1.29 27.03 -9.55
N ALA A 530 0.80 25.84 -9.14
CA ALA A 530 0.61 25.48 -7.74
C ALA A 530 1.88 24.89 -7.09
N GLY A 531 2.86 24.55 -7.91
CA GLY A 531 4.16 24.06 -7.46
C GLY A 531 5.14 25.15 -7.03
N PRO A 532 6.38 24.73 -6.71
CA PRO A 532 7.46 25.67 -6.40
C PRO A 532 7.78 26.60 -7.56
N LYS A 533 8.32 27.79 -7.21
CA LYS A 533 8.80 28.82 -8.15
C LYS A 533 10.19 29.27 -7.72
N ILE A 534 11.10 29.41 -8.68
CA ILE A 534 12.47 29.85 -8.44
C ILE A 534 12.66 31.24 -9.00
#